data_7e362431ceb52b0c00d965eed80b3cc7
#
_entry.id   7e362431ceb52b0c00d965eed80b3cc7
#
_cell.length_a   1.000
_cell.length_b   1.000
_cell.length_c   1.000
_cell.angle_alpha   90.00
_cell.angle_beta   90.00
_cell.angle_gamma   90.00
#
_symmetry.space_group_name_H-M   'P 1'
#
loop_
_entity.id
_entity.type
_entity.pdbx_description
1 polymer ?
#
loop_
_entity_poly.entity_id
_entity_poly.type
_entity_poly.pdbx_seq_one_letter_code
_entity_poly.pdbx_strand_id
1 'polypeptide(L)'
;MKIRHIISALTLGLLLCGSVQARQKDTLSVEQAYTKEFLDTVDVKQKLVVNDYTSVGFQYGVALNRMSFNPAKTQSFLFTPRNFGVTYSRYGKMFGYMPYFGIQLGLFVGQDGYRTKLNKETNSRPSVDGAYEAVYDYVEVPMLALFHFDVLRFRLMANLGLYGGYRFAIHRVGGEDFDTEYADKFHDYEIKLDYGIKGGAGFALLFDPVELHFQAQLRYGFSSIYEPDYSSAYYYRYAYPFDIVISAGIQLQLTRRTGKTNSQLRKEAKALVYNE
;
A
#
# COMPACT_ATOMS: atom_id res chain seq x y z
N MET A 1 -16.05 -7.07 -25.87
CA MET A 1 -15.41 -5.83 -26.41
C MET A 1 -14.91 -4.86 -25.33
N LYS A 2 -15.16 -5.10 -24.02
CA LYS A 2 -14.80 -4.17 -22.93
C LYS A 2 -13.40 -4.38 -22.30
N ILE A 3 -12.78 -5.55 -22.46
CA ILE A 3 -11.48 -5.89 -21.86
C ILE A 3 -10.30 -5.17 -22.54
N ARG A 4 -10.39 -4.91 -23.86
CA ARG A 4 -9.32 -4.24 -24.62
C ARG A 4 -9.06 -2.77 -24.16
N HIS A 5 -10.09 -2.09 -23.68
CA HIS A 5 -9.95 -0.70 -23.22
C HIS A 5 -9.32 -0.60 -21.80
N ILE A 6 -9.50 -1.61 -20.97
CA ILE A 6 -8.89 -1.67 -19.61
C ILE A 6 -7.39 -1.92 -19.74
N ILE A 7 -6.98 -2.81 -20.63
CA ILE A 7 -5.56 -3.10 -20.89
C ILE A 7 -4.86 -1.86 -21.50
N SER A 8 -5.54 -1.13 -22.39
CA SER A 8 -5.03 0.11 -22.97
C SER A 8 -4.83 1.23 -21.94
N ALA A 9 -5.72 1.34 -20.94
CA ALA A 9 -5.60 2.33 -19.86
C ALA A 9 -4.46 1.97 -18.90
N LEU A 10 -4.24 0.69 -18.62
CA LEU A 10 -3.14 0.22 -17.76
C LEU A 10 -1.77 0.41 -18.43
N THR A 11 -1.66 0.18 -19.75
CA THR A 11 -0.42 0.43 -20.50
C THR A 11 -0.10 1.91 -20.64
N LEU A 12 -1.12 2.78 -20.74
CA LEU A 12 -0.92 4.23 -20.79
C LEU A 12 -0.44 4.78 -19.43
N GLY A 13 -0.92 4.25 -18.31
CA GLY A 13 -0.45 4.58 -16.96
C GLY A 13 1.01 4.19 -16.73
N LEU A 14 1.44 3.04 -17.22
CA LEU A 14 2.82 2.57 -17.13
C LEU A 14 3.79 3.38 -18.03
N LEU A 15 3.34 3.84 -19.18
CA LEU A 15 4.14 4.68 -20.09
C LEU A 15 4.33 6.11 -19.56
N LEU A 16 3.39 6.65 -18.81
CA LEU A 16 3.53 7.97 -18.17
C LEU A 16 4.51 7.95 -16.98
N CYS A 17 4.70 6.82 -16.31
CA CYS A 17 5.74 6.67 -15.29
C CYS A 17 7.16 6.55 -15.88
N GLY A 18 7.30 6.14 -17.14
CA GLY A 18 8.61 5.91 -17.79
C GLY A 18 9.34 7.16 -18.28
N SER A 19 8.67 8.33 -18.36
CA SER A 19 9.23 9.53 -18.96
C SER A 19 9.76 10.59 -17.98
N VAL A 20 9.85 10.27 -16.67
CA VAL A 20 10.66 11.09 -15.77
C VAL A 20 12.12 10.73 -16.01
N GLN A 21 12.69 11.23 -17.09
CA GLN A 21 14.15 11.30 -17.26
C GLN A 21 14.70 11.97 -16.02
N ALA A 22 15.40 11.21 -15.21
CA ALA A 22 16.24 11.74 -14.16
C ALA A 22 17.20 12.70 -14.86
N ARG A 23 16.94 13.99 -14.76
CA ARG A 23 17.87 15.04 -15.17
C ARG A 23 19.11 14.78 -14.33
N GLN A 24 20.11 14.20 -14.98
CA GLN A 24 21.42 13.96 -14.42
C GLN A 24 21.92 15.36 -14.01
N LYS A 25 21.71 15.71 -12.74
CA LYS A 25 22.35 16.89 -12.18
C LYS A 25 23.81 16.56 -12.19
N ASP A 26 24.56 17.34 -12.94
CA ASP A 26 25.99 17.34 -12.96
C ASP A 26 26.47 17.14 -11.53
N THR A 27 26.97 15.93 -11.25
CA THR A 27 27.76 15.69 -10.07
C THR A 27 29.03 16.50 -10.31
N LEU A 28 29.08 17.73 -9.80
CA LEU A 28 30.32 18.46 -9.67
C LEU A 28 31.36 17.48 -9.15
N SER A 29 32.44 17.31 -9.90
CA SER A 29 33.52 16.43 -9.50
C SER A 29 33.89 16.78 -8.05
N VAL A 30 34.19 15.75 -7.27
CA VAL A 30 34.55 15.91 -5.85
C VAL A 30 35.61 17.00 -5.65
N GLU A 31 36.55 17.16 -6.59
CA GLU A 31 37.59 18.22 -6.60
C GLU A 31 37.04 19.63 -6.71
N GLN A 32 35.96 19.88 -7.45
CA GLN A 32 35.36 21.22 -7.55
C GLN A 32 34.57 21.64 -6.31
N ALA A 33 34.19 20.66 -5.47
CA ALA A 33 33.47 20.94 -4.24
C ALA A 33 34.36 21.38 -3.07
N TYR A 34 35.69 21.35 -3.21
CA TYR A 34 36.64 21.51 -2.12
C TYR A 34 37.51 22.79 -2.19
N THR A 35 37.24 23.75 -3.09
CA THR A 35 37.87 25.06 -2.97
C THR A 35 37.35 25.80 -1.73
N LYS A 36 38.24 26.34 -0.93
CA LYS A 36 37.90 27.05 0.34
C LYS A 36 36.76 28.06 0.17
N GLU A 37 36.76 28.82 -0.92
CA GLU A 37 35.71 29.80 -1.25
C GLU A 37 34.32 29.15 -1.47
N PHE A 38 34.31 27.93 -1.92
CA PHE A 38 33.05 27.21 -2.17
C PHE A 38 32.44 26.64 -0.88
N LEU A 39 33.26 26.31 0.11
CA LEU A 39 32.81 25.77 1.40
C LEU A 39 32.16 26.82 2.29
N ASP A 40 32.59 28.10 2.18
CA ASP A 40 32.02 29.20 2.96
C ASP A 40 30.69 29.69 2.42
N THR A 41 30.39 29.44 1.13
CA THR A 41 29.18 29.93 0.45
C THR A 41 28.13 28.84 0.25
N VAL A 42 28.48 27.57 0.39
CA VAL A 42 27.57 26.45 0.16
C VAL A 42 27.04 25.87 1.48
N ASP A 43 25.78 26.06 1.70
CA ASP A 43 25.11 25.35 2.81
C ASP A 43 25.22 23.84 2.58
N VAL A 44 26.23 23.21 3.21
CA VAL A 44 26.52 21.76 3.14
C VAL A 44 25.30 20.93 3.52
N LYS A 45 24.37 21.50 4.26
CA LYS A 45 23.10 20.83 4.61
C LYS A 45 22.22 20.51 3.39
N GLN A 46 22.35 21.29 2.31
CA GLN A 46 21.50 21.09 1.11
C GLN A 46 22.02 20.00 0.16
N LYS A 47 23.30 19.61 0.24
CA LYS A 47 23.93 18.66 -0.70
C LYS A 47 23.95 17.21 -0.25
N LEU A 48 23.72 16.94 1.02
CA LEU A 48 23.69 15.57 1.54
C LEU A 48 22.35 14.91 1.27
N VAL A 49 22.15 14.41 0.05
CA VAL A 49 20.98 13.60 -0.30
C VAL A 49 21.24 12.18 0.18
N VAL A 50 20.77 11.89 1.37
CA VAL A 50 20.75 10.53 1.91
C VAL A 50 19.45 9.86 1.44
N ASN A 51 19.53 8.60 1.02
CA ASN A 51 18.39 7.78 0.64
C ASN A 51 17.61 8.25 -0.60
N ASP A 52 18.29 8.72 -1.65
CA ASP A 52 17.69 8.88 -2.98
C ASP A 52 17.93 7.61 -3.80
N TYR A 53 16.96 6.72 -3.81
CA TYR A 53 17.04 5.45 -4.53
C TYR A 53 15.66 4.90 -4.90
N THR A 54 15.67 3.92 -5.77
CA THR A 54 14.48 3.23 -6.24
C THR A 54 14.56 1.75 -5.88
N SER A 55 13.46 1.15 -5.47
CA SER A 55 13.37 -0.26 -5.17
C SER A 55 12.14 -0.90 -5.79
N VAL A 56 12.25 -2.18 -6.10
CA VAL A 56 11.15 -3.05 -6.52
C VAL A 56 11.08 -4.21 -5.55
N GLY A 57 9.88 -4.59 -5.14
CA GLY A 57 9.71 -5.65 -4.17
C GLY A 57 8.49 -6.51 -4.40
N PHE A 58 8.51 -7.62 -3.71
CA PHE A 58 7.38 -8.52 -3.56
C PHE A 58 6.97 -8.54 -2.09
N GLN A 59 5.66 -8.50 -1.84
CA GLN A 59 5.08 -8.58 -0.50
C GLN A 59 4.05 -9.70 -0.46
N TYR A 60 4.04 -10.41 0.66
CA TYR A 60 3.01 -11.38 1.01
C TYR A 60 2.47 -11.06 2.39
N GLY A 61 1.17 -11.18 2.55
CA GLY A 61 0.50 -10.86 3.81
C GLY A 61 -0.74 -11.68 4.04
N VAL A 62 -1.28 -11.49 5.23
CA VAL A 62 -2.55 -12.03 5.65
C VAL A 62 -3.45 -10.88 6.06
N ALA A 63 -4.75 -11.03 5.85
CA ALA A 63 -5.71 -10.00 6.22
C ALA A 63 -6.71 -10.49 7.26
N LEU A 64 -7.10 -9.57 8.12
CA LEU A 64 -8.22 -9.70 9.06
C LEU A 64 -9.30 -8.75 8.58
N ASN A 65 -10.36 -9.31 8.03
CA ASN A 65 -11.38 -8.57 7.33
C ASN A 65 -12.64 -8.42 8.17
N ARG A 66 -13.30 -7.30 7.97
CA ARG A 66 -14.59 -6.97 8.54
C ARG A 66 -15.30 -5.98 7.63
N MET A 67 -16.63 -5.91 7.70
CA MET A 67 -17.40 -4.94 6.96
C MET A 67 -18.31 -4.12 7.87
N SER A 68 -18.42 -2.84 7.57
CA SER A 68 -19.38 -1.96 8.25
C SER A 68 -20.71 -2.04 7.51
N PHE A 69 -21.67 -2.78 8.07
CA PHE A 69 -22.98 -2.95 7.48
C PHE A 69 -24.03 -1.96 8.03
N ASN A 70 -24.94 -1.57 7.18
CA ASN A 70 -26.24 -1.03 7.56
C ASN A 70 -27.36 -1.90 6.94
N PRO A 71 -28.28 -2.47 7.73
CA PRO A 71 -28.32 -2.49 9.20
C PRO A 71 -27.14 -3.28 9.79
N ALA A 72 -26.72 -2.86 10.98
CA ALA A 72 -25.56 -3.44 11.64
C ALA A 72 -25.70 -4.97 11.87
N LYS A 73 -24.64 -5.71 11.58
CA LYS A 73 -24.56 -7.16 11.78
C LYS A 73 -23.43 -7.49 12.77
N THR A 74 -23.70 -8.41 13.67
CA THR A 74 -22.67 -8.94 14.57
C THR A 74 -21.70 -9.81 13.78
N GLN A 75 -20.40 -9.47 13.82
CA GLN A 75 -19.37 -10.12 13.02
C GLN A 75 -18.20 -10.57 13.87
N SER A 76 -17.49 -11.58 13.40
CA SER A 76 -16.11 -11.91 13.79
C SER A 76 -15.15 -11.45 12.68
N PHE A 77 -13.87 -11.28 13.03
CA PHE A 77 -12.87 -11.08 11.99
C PHE A 77 -12.78 -12.33 11.10
N LEU A 78 -12.77 -12.09 9.80
CA LEU A 78 -12.52 -13.13 8.79
C LEU A 78 -11.03 -13.10 8.45
N PHE A 79 -10.35 -14.21 8.72
CA PHE A 79 -8.96 -14.38 8.34
C PHE A 79 -8.84 -14.84 6.89
N THR A 80 -8.08 -14.10 6.08
CA THR A 80 -7.78 -14.47 4.69
C THR A 80 -6.27 -14.50 4.45
N PRO A 81 -5.73 -15.63 3.95
CA PRO A 81 -4.28 -15.80 3.78
C PRO A 81 -3.75 -15.29 2.43
N ARG A 82 -4.61 -14.91 1.51
CA ARG A 82 -4.22 -14.50 0.15
C ARG A 82 -4.16 -12.98 0.04
N ASN A 83 -3.00 -12.42 0.33
CA ASN A 83 -2.72 -11.02 0.06
C ASN A 83 -1.26 -10.90 -0.38
N PHE A 84 -1.03 -10.75 -1.68
CA PHE A 84 0.32 -10.67 -2.23
C PHE A 84 0.37 -9.66 -3.38
N GLY A 85 1.54 -9.12 -3.62
CA GLY A 85 1.69 -8.16 -4.69
C GLY A 85 3.12 -7.70 -4.90
N VAL A 86 3.27 -6.90 -5.93
CA VAL A 86 4.52 -6.26 -6.27
C VAL A 86 4.45 -4.78 -5.98
N THR A 87 5.57 -4.21 -5.57
CA THR A 87 5.68 -2.80 -5.22
C THR A 87 6.87 -2.17 -5.93
N TYR A 88 6.67 -0.94 -6.34
CA TYR A 88 7.70 -0.05 -6.83
C TYR A 88 7.76 1.15 -5.90
N SER A 89 8.92 1.39 -5.29
CA SER A 89 9.10 2.47 -4.34
C SER A 89 10.23 3.40 -4.80
N ARG A 90 9.97 4.68 -4.78
CA ARG A 90 10.94 5.73 -5.01
C ARG A 90 11.12 6.53 -3.74
N TYR A 91 12.31 6.49 -3.18
CA TYR A 91 12.72 7.30 -2.04
C TYR A 91 13.47 8.53 -2.53
N GLY A 92 13.32 9.63 -1.83
CA GLY A 92 14.00 10.88 -2.21
C GLY A 92 13.57 12.07 -1.36
N LYS A 93 14.04 13.25 -1.74
CA LYS A 93 13.60 14.50 -1.11
C LYS A 93 12.29 14.97 -1.73
N MET A 94 11.25 15.07 -0.92
CA MET A 94 10.03 15.77 -1.31
C MET A 94 10.26 17.28 -1.29
N PHE A 95 9.90 17.96 -2.39
CA PHE A 95 10.07 19.42 -2.55
C PHE A 95 11.49 19.95 -2.22
N GLY A 96 12.51 19.09 -2.22
CA GLY A 96 13.86 19.49 -1.88
C GLY A 96 14.18 19.60 -0.38
N TYR A 97 13.17 19.49 0.50
CA TYR A 97 13.30 19.74 1.93
C TYR A 97 13.13 18.52 2.83
N MET A 98 12.28 17.58 2.45
CA MET A 98 11.95 16.40 3.28
C MET A 98 12.78 15.18 2.83
N PRO A 99 13.89 14.85 3.52
CA PRO A 99 14.78 13.75 3.11
C PRO A 99 14.27 12.37 3.48
N TYR A 100 13.15 12.27 4.20
CA TYR A 100 12.59 11.04 4.74
C TYR A 100 11.27 10.66 4.07
N PHE A 101 11.14 11.00 2.79
CA PHE A 101 9.92 10.79 2.03
C PHE A 101 10.15 9.80 0.88
N GLY A 102 9.09 9.13 0.50
CA GLY A 102 9.04 8.28 -0.68
C GLY A 102 7.62 8.16 -1.22
N ILE A 103 7.52 7.62 -2.41
CA ILE A 103 6.25 7.25 -3.04
C ILE A 103 6.33 5.77 -3.38
N GLN A 104 5.27 5.04 -3.07
CA GLN A 104 5.11 3.64 -3.42
C GLN A 104 3.89 3.46 -4.30
N LEU A 105 4.08 2.78 -5.41
CA LEU A 105 3.03 2.22 -6.24
C LEU A 105 3.05 0.71 -6.10
N GLY A 106 1.89 0.08 -6.19
CA GLY A 106 1.80 -1.36 -6.07
C GLY A 106 0.75 -1.96 -7.01
N LEU A 107 0.82 -3.26 -7.16
CA LEU A 107 -0.23 -4.10 -7.73
C LEU A 107 -0.39 -5.30 -6.81
N PHE A 108 -1.54 -5.41 -6.18
CA PHE A 108 -1.84 -6.45 -5.22
C PHE A 108 -3.05 -7.28 -5.64
N VAL A 109 -2.99 -8.55 -5.33
CA VAL A 109 -4.13 -9.46 -5.33
C VAL A 109 -4.40 -9.84 -3.90
N GLY A 110 -5.62 -9.65 -3.45
CA GLY A 110 -6.00 -9.89 -2.07
C GLY A 110 -7.42 -10.39 -1.94
N GLN A 111 -7.78 -10.62 -0.69
CA GLN A 111 -9.13 -11.06 -0.31
C GLN A 111 -9.67 -10.15 0.77
N ASP A 112 -10.90 -9.68 0.59
CA ASP A 112 -11.70 -9.05 1.63
C ASP A 112 -12.96 -9.87 1.92
N GLY A 113 -13.74 -9.47 2.91
CA GLY A 113 -14.96 -10.19 3.20
C GLY A 113 -15.48 -10.01 4.61
N TYR A 114 -16.48 -10.82 4.94
CA TYR A 114 -17.09 -10.81 6.27
C TYR A 114 -17.41 -12.21 6.74
N ARG A 115 -17.50 -12.37 8.06
CA ARG A 115 -18.03 -13.54 8.73
C ARG A 115 -18.95 -13.11 9.87
N THR A 116 -20.21 -13.51 9.83
CA THR A 116 -21.17 -13.23 10.89
C THR A 116 -20.90 -14.13 12.11
N LYS A 117 -21.17 -13.60 13.29
CA LYS A 117 -20.98 -14.32 14.54
C LYS A 117 -22.28 -15.01 14.98
N LEU A 118 -22.17 -16.24 15.46
CA LEU A 118 -23.29 -16.96 16.06
C LEU A 118 -23.78 -16.19 17.30
N ASN A 119 -25.06 -15.89 17.35
CA ASN A 119 -25.72 -15.39 18.55
C ASN A 119 -25.94 -16.58 19.50
N LYS A 120 -25.29 -16.54 20.66
CA LYS A 120 -25.34 -17.62 21.65
C LYS A 120 -26.71 -17.74 22.34
N GLU A 121 -27.48 -16.65 22.40
CA GLU A 121 -28.79 -16.61 23.05
C GLU A 121 -29.86 -17.23 22.18
N THR A 122 -29.85 -16.94 20.89
CA THR A 122 -30.86 -17.44 19.93
C THR A 122 -30.38 -18.67 19.17
N ASN A 123 -29.14 -19.11 19.37
CA ASN A 123 -28.45 -20.15 18.61
C ASN A 123 -28.58 -19.96 17.09
N SER A 124 -28.81 -18.74 16.64
CA SER A 124 -28.92 -18.36 15.24
C SER A 124 -27.75 -17.52 14.79
N ARG A 125 -27.39 -17.64 13.52
CA ARG A 125 -26.35 -16.82 12.90
C ARG A 125 -27.03 -15.84 11.94
N PRO A 126 -26.87 -14.52 12.14
CA PRO A 126 -27.42 -13.54 11.21
C PRO A 126 -26.82 -13.75 9.83
N SER A 127 -27.67 -13.84 8.82
CA SER A 127 -27.23 -13.97 7.42
C SER A 127 -27.26 -12.62 6.71
N VAL A 128 -26.49 -12.53 5.65
CA VAL A 128 -26.52 -11.45 4.67
C VAL A 128 -26.82 -12.09 3.33
N ASP A 129 -28.02 -11.87 2.80
CA ASP A 129 -28.54 -12.56 1.61
C ASP A 129 -28.43 -14.10 1.71
N GLY A 130 -28.78 -14.64 2.88
CA GLY A 130 -28.69 -16.08 3.17
C GLY A 130 -27.29 -16.56 3.54
N ALA A 131 -26.23 -15.80 3.23
CA ALA A 131 -24.85 -16.18 3.52
C ALA A 131 -24.39 -15.76 4.92
N TYR A 132 -23.61 -16.61 5.57
CA TYR A 132 -22.96 -16.33 6.86
C TYR A 132 -21.55 -15.79 6.69
N GLU A 133 -20.94 -16.07 5.57
CA GLU A 133 -19.59 -15.68 5.21
C GLU A 133 -19.52 -15.37 3.72
N ALA A 134 -18.80 -14.34 3.37
CA ALA A 134 -18.44 -14.06 1.99
C ALA A 134 -16.99 -13.61 1.91
N VAL A 135 -16.28 -14.15 0.94
CA VAL A 135 -14.91 -13.80 0.59
C VAL A 135 -14.93 -13.23 -0.82
N TYR A 136 -14.38 -12.05 -0.99
CA TYR A 136 -14.24 -11.38 -2.30
C TYR A 136 -12.77 -11.36 -2.69
N ASP A 137 -12.43 -11.91 -3.84
CA ASP A 137 -11.10 -11.76 -4.42
C ASP A 137 -11.03 -10.44 -5.19
N TYR A 138 -10.01 -9.66 -4.92
CA TYR A 138 -9.81 -8.37 -5.55
C TYR A 138 -8.40 -8.19 -6.10
N VAL A 139 -8.27 -7.29 -7.06
CA VAL A 139 -7.02 -6.69 -7.51
C VAL A 139 -7.03 -5.21 -7.14
N GLU A 140 -5.95 -4.69 -6.58
CA GLU A 140 -5.84 -3.29 -6.20
C GLU A 140 -4.52 -2.65 -6.65
N VAL A 141 -4.58 -1.36 -6.90
CA VAL A 141 -3.43 -0.49 -7.21
C VAL A 141 -3.37 0.59 -6.14
N PRO A 142 -2.59 0.42 -5.08
CA PRO A 142 -2.35 1.46 -4.11
C PRO A 142 -1.30 2.45 -4.59
N MET A 143 -1.51 3.72 -4.24
CA MET A 143 -0.54 4.80 -4.35
C MET A 143 -0.33 5.40 -2.97
N LEU A 144 0.83 5.14 -2.37
CA LEU A 144 1.12 5.46 -0.98
C LEU A 144 2.28 6.47 -0.90
N ALA A 145 2.11 7.48 -0.08
CA ALA A 145 3.20 8.28 0.44
C ALA A 145 3.92 7.49 1.54
N LEU A 146 5.22 7.39 1.46
CA LEU A 146 6.08 6.74 2.44
C LEU A 146 6.81 7.80 3.27
N PHE A 147 6.75 7.65 4.58
CA PHE A 147 7.56 8.39 5.52
C PHE A 147 8.48 7.40 6.20
N HIS A 148 9.78 7.67 6.21
CA HIS A 148 10.73 6.75 6.80
C HIS A 148 11.81 7.44 7.61
N PHE A 149 12.28 6.74 8.62
CA PHE A 149 13.37 7.18 9.46
C PHE A 149 14.38 6.04 9.59
N ASP A 150 15.60 6.27 9.13
CA ASP A 150 16.65 5.26 9.06
C ASP A 150 17.63 5.41 10.22
N VAL A 151 17.84 4.30 10.94
CA VAL A 151 18.82 4.18 12.03
C VAL A 151 19.71 2.98 11.74
N LEU A 152 20.93 3.23 11.29
CA LEU A 152 21.88 2.18 10.90
C LEU A 152 21.31 1.28 9.79
N ARG A 153 21.01 0.02 10.13
CA ARG A 153 20.40 -0.97 9.23
C ARG A 153 18.91 -1.16 9.46
N PHE A 154 18.33 -0.36 10.32
CA PHE A 154 16.92 -0.43 10.66
C PHE A 154 16.19 0.79 10.15
N ARG A 155 15.05 0.60 9.52
CA ARG A 155 14.17 1.65 9.04
C ARG A 155 12.82 1.53 9.71
N LEU A 156 12.37 2.59 10.35
CA LEU A 156 10.97 2.77 10.71
C LEU A 156 10.25 3.43 9.54
N MET A 157 9.05 2.95 9.22
CA MET A 157 8.27 3.52 8.13
C MET A 157 6.81 3.66 8.53
N ALA A 158 6.18 4.69 7.97
CA ALA A 158 4.74 4.86 7.93
C ALA A 158 4.32 5.14 6.50
N ASN A 159 3.15 4.69 6.12
CA ASN A 159 2.60 4.94 4.81
C ASN A 159 1.15 5.36 4.90
N LEU A 160 0.72 6.18 3.94
CA LEU A 160 -0.65 6.64 3.81
C LEU A 160 -0.92 6.98 2.36
N GLY A 161 -2.07 6.60 1.85
CA GLY A 161 -2.46 6.93 0.49
C GLY A 161 -3.82 6.41 0.10
N LEU A 162 -4.05 6.42 -1.18
CA LEU A 162 -5.29 5.96 -1.79
C LEU A 162 -5.05 4.64 -2.51
N TYR A 163 -6.12 3.88 -2.67
CA TYR A 163 -6.12 2.72 -3.55
C TYR A 163 -7.38 2.71 -4.41
N GLY A 164 -7.24 2.09 -5.58
CA GLY A 164 -8.35 1.71 -6.43
C GLY A 164 -8.23 0.24 -6.79
N GLY A 165 -9.34 -0.46 -6.83
CA GLY A 165 -9.36 -1.89 -7.05
C GLY A 165 -10.64 -2.39 -7.72
N TYR A 166 -10.63 -3.66 -8.04
CA TYR A 166 -11.75 -4.34 -8.68
C TYR A 166 -11.91 -5.74 -8.11
N ARG A 167 -13.11 -6.07 -7.61
CA ARG A 167 -13.50 -7.40 -7.15
C ARG A 167 -13.88 -8.24 -8.35
N PHE A 168 -13.17 -9.34 -8.57
CA PHE A 168 -13.37 -10.17 -9.75
C PHE A 168 -13.99 -11.54 -9.45
N ALA A 169 -13.93 -12.02 -8.20
CA ALA A 169 -14.55 -13.25 -7.77
C ALA A 169 -15.14 -13.10 -6.37
N ILE A 170 -16.09 -13.95 -6.06
CA ILE A 170 -16.76 -14.04 -4.77
C ILE A 170 -16.96 -15.49 -4.42
N HIS A 171 -16.86 -15.81 -3.14
CA HIS A 171 -17.23 -17.11 -2.61
C HIS A 171 -18.04 -16.92 -1.33
N ARG A 172 -19.27 -17.45 -1.29
CA ARG A 172 -20.19 -17.36 -0.16
C ARG A 172 -20.42 -18.70 0.46
N VAL A 173 -20.55 -18.70 1.78
CA VAL A 173 -20.96 -19.87 2.55
C VAL A 173 -22.23 -19.50 3.32
N GLY A 174 -23.30 -20.24 3.09
CA GLY A 174 -24.61 -20.00 3.69
C GLY A 174 -25.13 -21.16 4.52
N GLY A 175 -26.36 -20.99 5.03
CA GLY A 175 -27.12 -22.04 5.71
C GLY A 175 -27.99 -22.88 4.76
N GLU A 176 -28.96 -23.60 5.36
CA GLU A 176 -29.89 -24.45 4.60
C GLU A 176 -30.78 -23.68 3.61
N ASP A 177 -31.06 -22.39 3.94
CA ASP A 177 -31.87 -21.51 3.08
C ASP A 177 -31.05 -20.74 2.05
N PHE A 178 -29.73 -21.02 1.94
CA PHE A 178 -28.83 -20.30 1.03
C PHE A 178 -28.98 -20.84 -0.39
N ASP A 179 -29.25 -19.94 -1.33
CA ASP A 179 -29.27 -20.28 -2.75
C ASP A 179 -27.83 -20.50 -3.27
N THR A 180 -27.52 -21.77 -3.50
CA THR A 180 -26.18 -22.19 -3.98
C THR A 180 -25.86 -21.69 -5.39
N GLU A 181 -26.87 -21.23 -6.15
CA GLU A 181 -26.59 -20.61 -7.46
C GLU A 181 -25.74 -19.34 -7.33
N TYR A 182 -25.89 -18.60 -6.23
CA TYR A 182 -25.15 -17.37 -5.95
C TYR A 182 -23.92 -17.58 -5.09
N ALA A 183 -23.47 -18.80 -4.87
CA ALA A 183 -22.27 -19.07 -4.06
C ALA A 183 -21.02 -18.40 -4.65
N ASP A 184 -20.86 -18.46 -5.96
CA ASP A 184 -19.70 -17.96 -6.69
C ASP A 184 -20.05 -16.87 -7.72
N LYS A 185 -21.25 -16.29 -7.61
CA LYS A 185 -21.73 -15.24 -8.53
C LYS A 185 -22.04 -13.96 -7.78
N PHE A 186 -21.67 -12.83 -8.37
CA PHE A 186 -22.13 -11.53 -7.89
C PHE A 186 -23.62 -11.34 -8.19
N HIS A 187 -24.32 -10.76 -7.24
CA HIS A 187 -25.66 -10.26 -7.50
C HIS A 187 -25.61 -9.01 -8.38
N ASP A 188 -26.68 -8.73 -9.10
CA ASP A 188 -26.77 -7.58 -10.02
C ASP A 188 -26.61 -6.23 -9.31
N TYR A 189 -26.97 -6.18 -8.02
CA TYR A 189 -26.87 -5.00 -7.17
C TYR A 189 -25.52 -4.86 -6.43
N GLU A 190 -24.54 -5.71 -6.74
CA GLU A 190 -23.22 -5.64 -6.11
C GLU A 190 -22.19 -4.88 -6.95
N ILE A 191 -21.58 -3.91 -6.32
CA ILE A 191 -20.55 -3.06 -6.94
C ILE A 191 -19.19 -3.78 -6.87
N LYS A 192 -18.60 -3.99 -8.03
CA LYS A 192 -17.27 -4.63 -8.16
C LYS A 192 -16.12 -3.65 -8.02
N LEU A 193 -16.37 -2.35 -8.27
CA LEU A 193 -15.35 -1.32 -8.10
C LEU A 193 -15.14 -1.03 -6.62
N ASP A 194 -13.88 -0.99 -6.22
CA ASP A 194 -13.47 -0.66 -4.86
C ASP A 194 -12.43 0.44 -4.87
N TYR A 195 -12.57 1.38 -3.96
CA TYR A 195 -11.61 2.47 -3.78
C TYR A 195 -11.69 2.98 -2.34
N GLY A 196 -10.59 3.50 -1.86
CA GLY A 196 -10.55 3.97 -0.50
C GLY A 196 -9.17 4.47 -0.08
N ILE A 197 -8.96 4.46 1.22
CA ILE A 197 -7.72 4.86 1.86
C ILE A 197 -7.01 3.63 2.43
N LYS A 198 -5.68 3.64 2.30
CA LYS A 198 -4.81 2.60 2.87
C LYS A 198 -3.65 3.29 3.58
N GLY A 199 -3.34 2.84 4.78
CA GLY A 199 -2.24 3.42 5.54
C GLY A 199 -1.81 2.50 6.66
N GLY A 200 -0.58 2.69 7.13
CA GLY A 200 -0.05 1.84 8.17
C GLY A 200 1.35 2.21 8.60
N ALA A 201 1.92 1.33 9.40
CA ALA A 201 3.28 1.48 9.88
C ALA A 201 4.01 0.14 9.79
N GLY A 202 5.33 0.21 9.80
CA GLY A 202 6.17 -0.95 9.73
C GLY A 202 7.63 -0.65 9.97
N PHE A 203 8.44 -1.66 9.76
CA PHE A 203 9.88 -1.51 9.80
C PHE A 203 10.54 -2.32 8.69
N ALA A 204 11.74 -1.94 8.33
CA ALA A 204 12.55 -2.68 7.39
C ALA A 204 13.97 -2.89 7.92
N LEU A 205 14.55 -4.01 7.52
CA LEU A 205 15.96 -4.34 7.72
C LEU A 205 16.70 -4.13 6.39
N LEU A 206 17.73 -3.31 6.43
CA LEU A 206 18.46 -2.86 5.25
C LEU A 206 19.78 -3.62 5.11
N PHE A 207 19.86 -4.49 4.11
CA PHE A 207 21.03 -5.34 3.82
C PHE A 207 21.68 -5.01 2.47
N ASP A 208 21.52 -3.81 1.97
CA ASP A 208 21.99 -3.33 0.67
C ASP A 208 22.66 -4.42 -0.22
N PRO A 209 22.04 -4.82 -1.35
CA PRO A 209 20.92 -4.17 -2.05
C PRO A 209 19.52 -4.70 -1.68
N VAL A 210 19.39 -5.58 -0.70
CA VAL A 210 18.13 -6.22 -0.30
C VAL A 210 17.59 -5.58 0.95
N GLU A 211 16.28 -5.36 1.00
CA GLU A 211 15.56 -4.86 2.16
C GLU A 211 14.44 -5.83 2.54
N LEU A 212 14.33 -6.16 3.82
CA LEU A 212 13.23 -6.96 4.36
C LEU A 212 12.24 -6.03 5.04
N HIS A 213 11.01 -6.00 4.57
CA HIS A 213 9.95 -5.14 5.05
C HIS A 213 8.91 -5.92 5.84
N PHE A 214 8.48 -5.36 6.95
CA PHE A 214 7.38 -5.86 7.78
C PHE A 214 6.42 -4.71 8.05
N GLN A 215 5.14 -4.88 7.69
CA GLN A 215 4.16 -3.80 7.74
C GLN A 215 2.82 -4.31 8.28
N ALA A 216 2.15 -3.45 9.02
CA ALA A 216 0.74 -3.58 9.35
C ALA A 216 0.00 -2.38 8.75
N GLN A 217 -0.99 -2.65 7.91
CA GLN A 217 -1.74 -1.65 7.17
C GLN A 217 -3.23 -1.79 7.45
N LEU A 218 -3.91 -0.67 7.57
CA LEU A 218 -5.36 -0.56 7.60
C LEU A 218 -5.83 -0.18 6.20
N ARG A 219 -6.85 -0.86 5.71
CA ARG A 219 -7.53 -0.56 4.45
C ARG A 219 -8.99 -0.28 4.76
N TYR A 220 -9.48 0.89 4.32
CA TYR A 220 -10.87 1.29 4.48
C TYR A 220 -11.44 1.69 3.13
N GLY A 221 -12.48 0.96 2.68
CA GLY A 221 -13.16 1.23 1.43
C GLY A 221 -14.22 2.32 1.58
N PHE A 222 -14.25 3.23 0.62
CA PHE A 222 -15.29 4.25 0.48
C PHE A 222 -16.40 3.79 -0.47
N SER A 223 -16.16 2.75 -1.25
CA SER A 223 -17.16 2.12 -2.10
C SER A 223 -17.96 1.10 -1.30
N SER A 224 -19.26 1.28 -1.21
CA SER A 224 -20.15 0.24 -0.70
C SER A 224 -20.15 -0.96 -1.67
N ILE A 225 -20.28 -2.17 -1.10
CA ILE A 225 -20.45 -3.37 -1.92
C ILE A 225 -21.84 -3.39 -2.59
N TYR A 226 -22.83 -2.78 -1.94
CA TYR A 226 -24.19 -2.73 -2.46
C TYR A 226 -24.47 -1.40 -3.14
N GLU A 227 -25.19 -1.45 -4.25
CA GLU A 227 -25.77 -0.26 -4.85
C GLU A 227 -26.74 0.41 -3.86
N PRO A 228 -26.73 1.76 -3.80
CA PRO A 228 -27.67 2.49 -2.96
C PRO A 228 -29.10 2.24 -3.43
N ASP A 229 -29.90 1.56 -2.61
CA ASP A 229 -31.33 1.40 -2.86
C ASP A 229 -32.11 2.54 -2.24
N TYR A 230 -32.31 3.60 -3.02
CA TYR A 230 -33.12 4.78 -2.60
C TYR A 230 -34.62 4.49 -2.64
N SER A 231 -35.06 3.39 -3.23
CA SER A 231 -36.46 3.02 -3.34
C SER A 231 -36.95 2.25 -2.12
N SER A 232 -36.05 1.78 -1.25
CA SER A 232 -36.42 1.09 -0.02
C SER A 232 -37.03 2.08 0.96
N ALA A 233 -38.30 1.85 1.32
CA ALA A 233 -39.02 2.65 2.30
C ALA A 233 -38.54 2.45 3.75
N TYR A 234 -37.69 1.46 4.01
CA TYR A 234 -37.37 1.01 5.35
C TYR A 234 -35.95 1.37 5.83
N TYR A 235 -34.93 1.24 4.96
CA TYR A 235 -33.55 1.58 5.32
C TYR A 235 -32.62 1.63 4.10
N TYR A 236 -31.58 2.43 4.24
CA TYR A 236 -30.47 2.47 3.28
C TYR A 236 -29.48 1.34 3.56
N ARG A 237 -29.23 0.48 2.57
CA ARG A 237 -28.34 -0.67 2.71
C ARG A 237 -26.96 -0.32 2.20
N TYR A 238 -25.94 -0.54 3.04
CA TYR A 238 -24.55 -0.40 2.64
C TYR A 238 -23.64 -1.42 3.36
N ALA A 239 -22.47 -1.67 2.77
CA ALA A 239 -21.40 -2.44 3.37
C ALA A 239 -20.05 -1.89 2.90
N TYR A 240 -19.29 -1.32 3.84
CA TYR A 240 -17.95 -0.78 3.58
C TYR A 240 -16.90 -1.72 4.13
N PRO A 241 -15.90 -2.15 3.31
CA PRO A 241 -14.83 -3.02 3.77
C PRO A 241 -13.87 -2.29 4.71
N PHE A 242 -13.43 -3.02 5.72
CA PHE A 242 -12.41 -2.60 6.68
C PHE A 242 -11.48 -3.78 6.95
N ASP A 243 -10.22 -3.66 6.55
CA ASP A 243 -9.24 -4.74 6.63
C ASP A 243 -8.00 -4.30 7.36
N ILE A 244 -7.43 -5.24 8.12
CA ILE A 244 -6.11 -5.11 8.75
C ILE A 244 -5.21 -6.10 8.02
N VAL A 245 -4.23 -5.60 7.26
CA VAL A 245 -3.30 -6.42 6.49
C VAL A 245 -1.95 -6.42 7.17
N ILE A 246 -1.46 -7.59 7.54
CA ILE A 246 -0.12 -7.78 8.08
C ILE A 246 0.71 -8.45 6.99
N SER A 247 1.78 -7.81 6.55
CA SER A 247 2.60 -8.28 5.44
C SER A 247 4.09 -8.27 5.73
N ALA A 248 4.77 -9.21 5.11
CA ALA A 248 6.22 -9.26 5.00
C ALA A 248 6.62 -9.20 3.53
N GLY A 249 7.71 -8.56 3.22
CA GLY A 249 8.17 -8.40 1.85
C GLY A 249 9.66 -8.28 1.71
N ILE A 250 10.12 -8.54 0.50
CA ILE A 250 11.51 -8.38 0.10
C ILE A 250 11.55 -7.31 -0.98
N GLN A 251 12.38 -6.30 -0.81
CA GLN A 251 12.63 -5.28 -1.82
C GLN A 251 14.08 -5.31 -2.29
N LEU A 252 14.28 -5.15 -3.58
CA LEU A 252 15.58 -5.05 -4.22
C LEU A 252 15.81 -3.60 -4.66
N GLN A 253 16.90 -3.02 -4.22
CA GLN A 253 17.32 -1.68 -4.62
C GLN A 253 17.80 -1.71 -6.08
N LEU A 254 17.15 -0.95 -6.95
CA LEU A 254 17.57 -0.77 -8.35
C LEU A 254 18.71 0.23 -8.48
N THR A 255 18.71 1.24 -7.62
CA THR A 255 19.77 2.22 -7.50
C THR A 255 20.35 2.16 -6.10
N ARG A 256 21.65 2.30 -5.96
CA ARG A 256 22.31 2.19 -4.64
C ARG A 256 21.84 3.29 -3.69
N ARG A 257 21.45 2.88 -2.51
CA ARG A 257 21.32 3.78 -1.37
C ARG A 257 22.73 4.27 -0.98
N THR A 258 22.86 5.51 -0.60
CA THR A 258 24.18 6.09 -0.22
C THR A 258 24.77 5.51 1.06
N GLY A 259 24.17 4.52 1.69
CA GLY A 259 24.68 3.66 2.78
C GLY A 259 25.25 4.38 4.02
N LYS A 260 25.52 5.67 3.93
CA LYS A 260 26.16 6.48 4.99
C LYS A 260 25.12 7.32 5.70
N THR A 261 25.15 7.32 7.02
CA THR A 261 24.30 8.21 7.82
C THR A 261 24.77 9.66 7.69
N ASN A 262 23.87 10.63 7.91
CA ASN A 262 24.24 12.06 7.93
C ASN A 262 25.43 12.36 8.88
N SER A 263 25.53 11.61 9.99
CA SER A 263 26.65 11.75 10.93
C SER A 263 27.97 11.26 10.33
N GLN A 264 27.94 10.13 9.62
CA GLN A 264 29.15 9.60 8.94
C GLN A 264 29.60 10.51 7.80
N LEU A 265 28.66 10.99 6.98
CA LEU A 265 28.95 11.93 5.90
C LEU A 265 29.53 13.24 6.44
N ARG A 266 29.01 13.75 7.57
CA ARG A 266 29.57 14.93 8.24
C ARG A 266 30.96 14.69 8.80
N LYS A 267 31.24 13.51 9.37
CA LYS A 267 32.59 13.16 9.84
C LYS A 267 33.57 13.05 8.69
N GLU A 268 33.18 12.42 7.58
CA GLU A 268 34.00 12.31 6.39
C GLU A 268 34.27 13.70 5.77
N ALA A 269 33.22 14.53 5.63
CA ALA A 269 33.39 15.89 5.14
C ALA A 269 34.34 16.71 6.04
N LYS A 270 34.22 16.57 7.37
CA LYS A 270 35.15 17.22 8.31
C LYS A 270 36.58 16.66 8.20
N ALA A 271 36.73 15.34 8.08
CA ALA A 271 38.04 14.72 7.92
C ALA A 271 38.75 15.17 6.64
N LEU A 272 38.00 15.37 5.55
CA LEU A 272 38.56 15.90 4.29
C LEU A 272 38.96 17.39 4.37
N VAL A 273 38.24 18.15 5.20
CA VAL A 273 38.53 19.62 5.35
C VAL A 273 39.63 19.90 6.35
N TYR A 274 39.82 19.05 7.35
CA TYR A 274 40.75 19.29 8.46
C TYR A 274 41.98 18.36 8.48
N ASN A 275 42.12 17.47 7.50
CA ASN A 275 43.28 16.57 7.35
C ASN A 275 44.32 17.16 6.37
N GLU A 276 44.45 18.48 6.29
CA GLU A 276 45.61 19.17 5.74
C GLU A 276 46.57 19.62 6.84
#